data_b3656255f0fb56dfcbaeddbd306ee70d
#
_entry.id   b3656255f0fb56dfcbaeddbd306ee70d
#
_cell.length_a   1.000
_cell.length_b   1.000
_cell.length_c   1.000
_cell.angle_alpha   90.00
_cell.angle_beta   90.00
_cell.angle_gamma   90.00
#
_symmetry.space_group_name_H-M   'P 1'
#
loop_
_entity.id
_entity.type
_entity.pdbx_description
1 polymer ?
#
loop_
_entity_poly.entity_id
_entity_poly.type
_entity_poly.pdbx_seq_one_letter_code
_entity_poly.pdbx_strand_id
1 'polypeptide(L)'
;MTPFDPLAKRIKRHVIGPAHTFFAATSPHLETLCFNELQNLSLKLENISPISGGVEFKGRLQECYAANLLLRIPNRILMRIAEFKATNFRQLDKKLSNIPWELFINPHVKRAYTIKTRQSRLYHKTAIGESVEKCIALRMKDLREGPFESLAEIGVQHVFVRA
;
A
#
# COMPACT_ATOMS: atom_id res chain seq x y z
N MET A 1 20.60 -24.52 -10.71
CA MET A 1 20.74 -23.25 -9.97
C MET A 1 20.28 -22.14 -10.89
N THR A 2 19.08 -21.63 -10.69
CA THR A 2 18.52 -20.52 -11.48
C THR A 2 19.33 -19.24 -11.20
N PRO A 3 19.64 -18.43 -12.23
CA PRO A 3 20.37 -17.20 -12.05
C PRO A 3 19.58 -16.28 -11.12
N PHE A 4 20.29 -15.67 -10.21
CA PHE A 4 19.80 -14.77 -9.15
C PHE A 4 18.93 -13.67 -9.75
N ASP A 5 17.61 -13.78 -9.64
CA ASP A 5 16.67 -12.76 -10.09
C ASP A 5 16.87 -11.49 -9.24
N PRO A 6 17.31 -10.36 -9.84
CA PRO A 6 17.54 -9.11 -9.11
C PRO A 6 16.26 -8.58 -8.43
N LEU A 7 15.09 -8.88 -9.00
CA LEU A 7 13.79 -8.50 -8.45
C LEU A 7 13.48 -9.30 -7.18
N ALA A 8 13.69 -10.61 -7.18
CA ALA A 8 13.47 -11.44 -5.99
C ALA A 8 14.35 -10.98 -4.81
N LYS A 9 15.61 -10.57 -5.06
CA LYS A 9 16.49 -10.01 -4.03
C LYS A 9 15.96 -8.66 -3.51
N ARG A 10 15.42 -7.81 -4.39
CA ARG A 10 14.81 -6.53 -4.01
C ARG A 10 13.54 -6.74 -3.17
N ILE A 11 12.67 -7.67 -3.58
CA ILE A 11 11.45 -8.04 -2.83
C ILE A 11 11.82 -8.58 -1.44
N LYS A 12 12.78 -9.53 -1.36
CA LYS A 12 13.24 -10.06 -0.07
C LYS A 12 13.77 -8.95 0.85
N ARG A 13 14.57 -8.04 0.32
CA ARG A 13 15.09 -6.89 1.08
C ARG A 13 13.98 -5.93 1.51
N HIS A 14 12.94 -5.77 0.71
CA HIS A 14 11.77 -4.96 1.04
C HIS A 14 10.94 -5.59 2.17
N VAL A 15 10.72 -6.90 2.15
CA VAL A 15 9.96 -7.63 3.18
C VAL A 15 10.68 -7.63 4.53
N ILE A 16 12.00 -7.86 4.56
CA ILE A 16 12.80 -7.94 5.79
C ILE A 16 13.27 -6.55 6.25
N GLY A 17 13.26 -5.57 5.36
CA GLY A 17 13.97 -4.30 5.44
C GLY A 17 13.30 -3.22 6.29
N PRO A 18 13.03 -2.04 5.72
CA PRO A 18 12.63 -0.86 6.46
C PRO A 18 11.23 -0.99 7.08
N ALA A 19 11.01 -0.21 8.14
CA ALA A 19 9.66 0.01 8.66
C ALA A 19 8.84 0.87 7.70
N HIS A 20 7.56 0.51 7.56
CA HIS A 20 6.58 1.22 6.75
C HIS A 20 5.48 1.79 7.63
N THR A 21 4.77 2.77 7.13
CA THR A 21 3.57 3.31 7.79
C THR A 21 2.36 2.50 7.34
N PHE A 22 1.60 2.02 8.30
CA PHE A 22 0.35 1.29 8.12
C PHE A 22 -0.81 2.05 8.74
N PHE A 23 -2.00 1.78 8.25
CA PHE A 23 -3.25 2.33 8.77
C PHE A 23 -4.27 1.21 8.95
N ALA A 24 -4.58 0.90 10.20
CA ALA A 24 -5.64 -0.02 10.59
C ALA A 24 -6.98 0.72 10.56
N ALA A 25 -7.75 0.50 9.49
CA ALA A 25 -9.03 1.16 9.28
C ALA A 25 -10.12 0.53 10.13
N THR A 26 -10.85 1.34 10.90
CA THR A 26 -11.95 0.89 11.78
C THR A 26 -13.27 1.49 11.38
N SER A 27 -14.36 0.96 11.93
CA SER A 27 -15.62 1.67 11.99
C SER A 27 -15.50 2.89 12.91
N PRO A 28 -16.30 3.97 12.67
CA PRO A 28 -16.28 5.14 13.53
C PRO A 28 -16.46 4.79 15.01
N HIS A 29 -15.76 5.53 15.88
CA HIS A 29 -15.76 5.38 17.34
C HIS A 29 -15.04 4.13 17.88
N LEU A 30 -14.42 3.30 17.04
CA LEU A 30 -13.62 2.15 17.47
C LEU A 30 -12.11 2.43 17.47
N GLU A 31 -11.70 3.66 17.17
CA GLU A 31 -10.29 4.03 17.04
C GLU A 31 -9.51 3.77 18.35
N THR A 32 -10.06 4.18 19.49
CA THR A 32 -9.44 3.96 20.81
C THR A 32 -9.33 2.50 21.16
N LEU A 33 -10.36 1.70 20.84
CA LEU A 33 -10.35 0.28 21.10
C LEU A 33 -9.29 -0.46 20.25
N CYS A 34 -9.20 -0.08 18.96
CA CYS A 34 -8.16 -0.59 18.06
C CYS A 34 -6.75 -0.17 18.51
N PHE A 35 -6.59 1.05 19.00
CA PHE A 35 -5.33 1.55 19.55
C PHE A 35 -4.88 0.70 20.75
N ASN A 36 -5.78 0.44 21.70
CA ASN A 36 -5.49 -0.41 22.86
C ASN A 36 -5.16 -1.84 22.43
N GLU A 37 -5.87 -2.39 21.44
CA GLU A 37 -5.58 -3.72 20.91
C GLU A 37 -4.17 -3.77 20.30
N LEU A 38 -3.78 -2.77 19.47
CA LEU A 38 -2.45 -2.67 18.89
C LEU A 38 -1.34 -2.55 19.93
N GLN A 39 -1.56 -1.77 20.99
CA GLN A 39 -0.59 -1.60 22.08
C GLN A 39 -0.37 -2.90 22.88
N ASN A 40 -1.40 -3.72 23.01
CA ASN A 40 -1.33 -4.99 23.73
C ASN A 40 -0.73 -6.15 22.91
N LEU A 41 -0.49 -5.94 21.60
CA LEU A 41 0.21 -6.94 20.80
C LEU A 41 1.70 -6.95 21.12
N SER A 42 2.27 -8.14 21.31
CA SER A 42 3.71 -8.34 21.47
C SER A 42 4.47 -8.19 20.14
N LEU A 43 4.19 -7.12 19.39
CA LEU A 43 4.81 -6.79 18.11
C LEU A 43 5.73 -5.58 18.24
N LYS A 44 6.77 -5.51 17.41
CA LYS A 44 7.68 -4.36 17.36
C LYS A 44 7.07 -3.22 16.52
N LEU A 45 6.05 -2.58 17.08
CA LEU A 45 5.37 -1.44 16.45
C LEU A 45 5.87 -0.12 17.03
N GLU A 46 5.91 0.89 16.18
CA GLU A 46 6.35 2.25 16.52
C GLU A 46 5.26 3.26 16.15
N ASN A 47 5.26 4.40 16.81
CA ASN A 47 4.40 5.55 16.49
C ASN A 47 2.92 5.19 16.34
N ILE A 48 2.39 4.37 17.24
CA ILE A 48 0.97 4.00 17.25
C ILE A 48 0.15 5.23 17.65
N SER A 49 -0.74 5.69 16.78
CA SER A 49 -1.54 6.90 16.98
C SER A 49 -2.96 6.74 16.45
N PRO A 50 -3.98 6.98 17.27
CA PRO A 50 -5.36 7.02 16.81
C PRO A 50 -5.60 8.27 15.97
N ILE A 51 -6.20 8.11 14.80
CA ILE A 51 -6.62 9.18 13.91
C ILE A 51 -8.04 8.89 13.41
N SER A 52 -8.69 9.88 12.81
CA SER A 52 -10.07 9.70 12.32
C SER A 52 -10.19 8.52 11.35
N GLY A 53 -11.02 7.54 11.74
CA GLY A 53 -11.32 6.33 10.97
C GLY A 53 -10.35 5.17 11.17
N GLY A 54 -9.44 5.25 12.17
CA GLY A 54 -8.55 4.14 12.51
C GLY A 54 -7.31 4.52 13.29
N VAL A 55 -6.29 3.67 13.19
CA VAL A 55 -5.03 3.85 13.91
C VAL A 55 -3.87 3.75 12.93
N GLU A 56 -3.01 4.75 12.93
CA GLU A 56 -1.74 4.73 12.20
C GLU A 56 -0.65 4.12 13.08
N PHE A 57 0.22 3.30 12.49
CA PHE A 57 1.37 2.72 13.17
C PHE A 57 2.50 2.45 12.19
N LYS A 58 3.74 2.31 12.72
CA LYS A 58 4.90 1.90 11.94
C LYS A 58 5.36 0.51 12.36
N GLY A 59 5.83 -0.26 11.39
CA GLY A 59 6.39 -1.59 11.58
C GLY A 59 6.96 -2.13 10.28
N ARG A 60 7.58 -3.28 10.33
CA ARG A 60 8.01 -4.00 9.12
C ARG A 60 6.84 -4.77 8.53
N LEU A 61 6.98 -5.29 7.33
CA LEU A 61 5.93 -6.08 6.70
C LEU A 61 5.54 -7.32 7.52
N GLN A 62 6.48 -7.96 8.19
CA GLN A 62 6.18 -9.12 9.05
C GLN A 62 5.26 -8.73 10.23
N GLU A 63 5.45 -7.56 10.85
CA GLU A 63 4.57 -7.06 11.89
C GLU A 63 3.18 -6.72 11.33
N CYS A 64 3.10 -6.21 10.08
CA CYS A 64 1.83 -5.99 9.41
C CYS A 64 1.08 -7.31 9.17
N TYR A 65 1.76 -8.36 8.72
CA TYR A 65 1.14 -9.68 8.55
C TYR A 65 0.65 -10.24 9.89
N ALA A 66 1.46 -10.15 10.94
CA ALA A 66 1.05 -10.57 12.28
C ALA A 66 -0.16 -9.75 12.79
N ALA A 67 -0.15 -8.42 12.57
CA ALA A 67 -1.28 -7.56 12.93
C ALA A 67 -2.56 -7.95 12.17
N ASN A 68 -2.48 -8.31 10.88
CA ASN A 68 -3.64 -8.79 10.12
C ASN A 68 -4.23 -10.10 10.68
N LEU A 69 -3.40 -10.95 11.29
CA LEU A 69 -3.85 -12.22 11.88
C LEU A 69 -4.41 -12.04 13.30
N LEU A 70 -3.87 -11.10 14.05
CA LEU A 70 -4.14 -10.96 15.48
C LEU A 70 -5.21 -9.92 15.80
N LEU A 71 -5.31 -8.84 15.01
CA LEU A 71 -6.29 -7.78 15.24
C LEU A 71 -7.70 -8.24 14.86
N ARG A 72 -8.68 -7.84 15.68
CA ARG A 72 -10.10 -8.19 15.53
C ARG A 72 -10.98 -6.98 15.24
N ILE A 73 -10.50 -5.78 15.60
CA ILE A 73 -11.29 -4.55 15.51
C ILE A 73 -11.20 -3.90 14.12
N PRO A 74 -10.02 -3.77 13.50
CA PRO A 74 -9.94 -3.13 12.19
C PRO A 74 -10.53 -4.01 11.09
N ASN A 75 -11.19 -3.37 10.13
CA ASN A 75 -11.76 -4.04 8.96
C ASN A 75 -10.68 -4.42 7.93
N ARG A 76 -9.56 -3.68 7.91
CA ARG A 76 -8.43 -3.88 7.00
C ARG A 76 -7.23 -3.06 7.45
N ILE A 77 -6.05 -3.51 7.05
CA ILE A 77 -4.81 -2.76 7.22
C ILE A 77 -4.33 -2.28 5.85
N LEU A 78 -4.07 -0.99 5.73
CA LEU A 78 -3.56 -0.34 4.53
C LEU A 78 -2.09 0.02 4.74
N MET A 79 -1.26 -0.19 3.72
CA MET A 79 0.13 0.25 3.71
C MET A 79 0.26 1.57 2.96
N ARG A 80 0.91 2.57 3.56
CA ARG A 80 1.25 3.81 2.87
C ARG A 80 2.47 3.57 1.97
N ILE A 81 2.26 3.55 0.67
CA ILE A 81 3.31 3.33 -0.32
C ILE A 81 4.11 4.62 -0.54
N ALA A 82 3.42 5.75 -0.68
CA ALA A 82 4.03 7.05 -0.91
C ALA A 82 3.16 8.20 -0.39
N GLU A 83 3.82 9.29 -0.03
CA GLU A 83 3.19 10.56 0.32
C GLU A 83 3.99 11.69 -0.33
N PHE A 84 3.31 12.54 -1.11
CA PHE A 84 3.96 13.66 -1.81
C PHE A 84 2.95 14.76 -2.16
N LYS A 85 3.45 15.96 -2.40
CA LYS A 85 2.66 17.09 -2.91
C LYS A 85 2.73 17.13 -4.43
N ALA A 86 1.56 17.29 -5.09
CA ALA A 86 1.45 17.54 -6.51
C ALA A 86 0.34 18.58 -6.75
N THR A 87 0.65 19.63 -7.50
CA THR A 87 -0.29 20.73 -7.78
C THR A 87 -0.88 20.66 -9.19
N ASN A 88 -0.32 19.82 -10.05
CA ASN A 88 -0.77 19.56 -11.42
C ASN A 88 -0.46 18.11 -11.82
N PHE A 89 -1.09 17.65 -12.90
CA PHE A 89 -0.94 16.28 -13.41
C PHE A 89 0.49 15.93 -13.81
N ARG A 90 1.25 16.87 -14.39
CA ARG A 90 2.66 16.63 -14.75
C ARG A 90 3.52 16.29 -13.53
N GLN A 91 3.30 16.98 -12.42
CA GLN A 91 3.98 16.66 -11.15
C GLN A 91 3.50 15.33 -10.57
N LEU A 92 2.20 15.05 -10.66
CA LEU A 92 1.61 13.79 -10.23
C LEU A 92 2.25 12.62 -10.98
N ASP A 93 2.26 12.65 -12.31
CA ASP A 93 2.84 11.60 -13.15
C ASP A 93 4.32 11.39 -12.86
N LYS A 94 5.11 12.47 -12.72
CA LYS A 94 6.52 12.38 -12.35
C LYS A 94 6.74 11.70 -11.00
N LYS A 95 5.90 12.01 -9.99
CA LYS A 95 6.01 11.41 -8.65
C LYS A 95 5.57 9.95 -8.66
N LEU A 96 4.48 9.63 -9.36
CA LEU A 96 3.98 8.26 -9.52
C LEU A 96 4.98 7.36 -10.25
N SER A 97 5.65 7.86 -11.29
CA SER A 97 6.66 7.11 -12.05
C SER A 97 7.89 6.75 -11.22
N ASN A 98 8.19 7.51 -10.17
CA ASN A 98 9.31 7.23 -9.27
C ASN A 98 9.01 6.14 -8.23
N ILE A 99 7.75 5.73 -8.07
CA ILE A 99 7.36 4.67 -7.13
C ILE A 99 7.78 3.31 -7.70
N PRO A 100 8.49 2.48 -6.93
CA PRO A 100 8.85 1.13 -7.35
C PRO A 100 7.65 0.18 -7.23
N TRP A 101 6.66 0.35 -8.11
CA TRP A 101 5.39 -0.38 -8.08
C TRP A 101 5.56 -1.89 -8.03
N GLU A 102 6.64 -2.41 -8.63
CA GLU A 102 6.99 -3.83 -8.66
C GLU A 102 7.23 -4.46 -7.28
N LEU A 103 7.45 -3.63 -6.25
CA LEU A 103 7.62 -4.10 -4.87
C LEU A 103 6.29 -4.24 -4.12
N PHE A 104 5.22 -3.62 -4.62
CA PHE A 104 3.94 -3.49 -3.91
C PHE A 104 2.79 -4.17 -4.65
N ILE A 105 2.87 -4.27 -5.97
CA ILE A 105 1.76 -4.71 -6.82
C ILE A 105 2.19 -5.94 -7.62
N ASN A 106 1.33 -6.95 -7.61
CA ASN A 106 1.47 -8.10 -8.49
C ASN A 106 0.93 -7.74 -9.89
N PRO A 107 1.72 -7.91 -10.98
CA PRO A 107 1.30 -7.56 -12.34
C PRO A 107 0.10 -8.39 -12.85
N HIS A 108 -0.13 -9.59 -12.30
CA HIS A 108 -1.15 -10.53 -12.74
C HIS A 108 -2.48 -10.40 -11.98
N VAL A 109 -2.54 -9.63 -10.90
CA VAL A 109 -3.73 -9.46 -10.07
C VAL A 109 -4.55 -8.26 -10.55
N LYS A 110 -5.88 -8.39 -10.58
CA LYS A 110 -6.79 -7.27 -10.86
C LYS A 110 -6.63 -6.16 -9.82
N ARG A 111 -6.71 -4.92 -10.25
CA ARG A 111 -6.60 -3.74 -9.39
C ARG A 111 -7.92 -3.00 -9.31
N ALA A 112 -8.29 -2.59 -8.11
CA ALA A 112 -9.43 -1.69 -7.86
C ALA A 112 -8.91 -0.39 -7.27
N TYR A 113 -9.36 0.74 -7.79
CA TYR A 113 -8.91 2.07 -7.38
C TYR A 113 -10.00 2.78 -6.58
N THR A 114 -9.65 3.27 -5.42
CA THR A 114 -10.53 4.16 -4.63
C THR A 114 -9.83 5.50 -4.48
N ILE A 115 -10.39 6.55 -5.07
CA ILE A 115 -9.81 7.88 -5.10
C ILE A 115 -10.67 8.84 -4.27
N LYS A 116 -10.06 9.44 -3.25
CA LYS A 116 -10.69 10.47 -2.41
C LYS A 116 -9.92 11.77 -2.58
N THR A 117 -10.63 12.84 -2.94
CA THR A 117 -10.08 14.19 -3.04
C THR A 117 -10.76 15.08 -1.99
N ARG A 118 -9.96 15.85 -1.25
CA ARG A 118 -10.46 16.83 -0.28
C ARG A 118 -9.60 18.08 -0.33
N GLN A 119 -10.21 19.20 -0.71
CA GLN A 119 -9.53 20.50 -0.82
C GLN A 119 -8.26 20.46 -1.69
N SER A 120 -8.26 19.61 -2.72
CA SER A 120 -7.12 19.42 -3.61
C SER A 120 -7.29 20.23 -4.90
N ARG A 121 -6.17 20.74 -5.44
CA ARG A 121 -6.14 21.30 -6.80
C ARG A 121 -6.38 20.24 -7.86
N LEU A 122 -6.04 19.00 -7.56
CA LEU A 122 -6.33 17.82 -8.38
C LEU A 122 -7.65 17.21 -7.90
N TYR A 123 -8.78 17.64 -8.44
CA TYR A 123 -10.11 17.21 -8.03
C TYR A 123 -10.76 16.20 -8.99
N HIS A 124 -10.24 16.04 -10.20
CA HIS A 124 -10.76 15.08 -11.19
C HIS A 124 -10.34 13.64 -10.84
N LYS A 125 -11.20 12.93 -10.13
CA LYS A 125 -10.91 11.56 -9.64
C LYS A 125 -10.57 10.59 -10.77
N THR A 126 -11.32 10.64 -11.87
CA THR A 126 -11.08 9.77 -13.05
C THR A 126 -9.68 9.98 -13.61
N ALA A 127 -9.29 11.24 -13.85
CA ALA A 127 -7.96 11.56 -14.40
C ALA A 127 -6.81 11.16 -13.45
N ILE A 128 -7.02 11.27 -12.12
CA ILE A 128 -6.04 10.77 -11.14
C ILE A 128 -5.92 9.25 -11.26
N GLY A 129 -7.04 8.53 -11.37
CA GLY A 129 -7.05 7.07 -11.53
C GLY A 129 -6.34 6.61 -12.80
N GLU A 130 -6.61 7.28 -13.91
CA GLU A 130 -5.94 7.04 -15.20
C GLU A 130 -4.42 7.27 -15.11
N SER A 131 -3.99 8.36 -14.45
CA SER A 131 -2.56 8.63 -14.22
C SER A 131 -1.90 7.52 -13.39
N VAL A 132 -2.55 7.07 -12.32
CA VAL A 132 -2.03 5.98 -11.49
C VAL A 132 -1.93 4.68 -12.27
N GLU A 133 -3.02 4.28 -12.96
CA GLU A 133 -3.03 3.05 -13.77
C GLU A 133 -1.98 3.08 -14.88
N LYS A 134 -1.86 4.21 -15.59
CA LYS A 134 -0.85 4.40 -16.63
C LYS A 134 0.57 4.21 -16.09
N CYS A 135 0.88 4.82 -14.95
CA CYS A 135 2.21 4.71 -14.36
C CYS A 135 2.51 3.27 -13.89
N ILE A 136 1.53 2.59 -13.32
CA ILE A 136 1.64 1.18 -12.92
C ILE A 136 1.82 0.30 -14.15
N ALA A 137 0.97 0.47 -15.19
CA ALA A 137 1.01 -0.33 -16.39
C ALA A 137 2.36 -0.21 -17.13
N LEU A 138 2.90 1.02 -17.25
CA LEU A 138 4.21 1.27 -17.84
C LEU A 138 5.34 0.57 -17.05
N ARG A 139 5.28 0.64 -15.72
CA ARG A 139 6.31 0.02 -14.86
C ARG A 139 6.25 -1.50 -14.89
N MET A 140 5.05 -2.06 -15.07
CA MET A 140 4.80 -3.51 -15.04
C MET A 140 4.91 -4.18 -16.42
N LYS A 141 5.10 -3.39 -17.50
CA LYS A 141 5.10 -3.91 -18.86
C LYS A 141 6.10 -5.07 -19.05
N ASP A 142 7.32 -4.88 -18.56
CA ASP A 142 8.41 -5.85 -18.71
C ASP A 142 8.34 -7.01 -17.69
N LEU A 143 7.43 -6.93 -16.70
CA LEU A 143 7.30 -7.92 -15.63
C LEU A 143 6.16 -8.90 -15.86
N ARG A 144 5.32 -8.69 -16.87
CA ARG A 144 4.19 -9.57 -17.20
C ARG A 144 4.61 -10.91 -17.79
N GLU A 145 5.81 -11.00 -18.32
CA GLU A 145 6.36 -12.19 -18.97
C GLU A 145 7.19 -13.09 -18.02
N GLY A 146 7.07 -12.88 -16.70
CA GLY A 146 7.88 -13.56 -15.69
C GLY A 146 7.17 -14.72 -14.97
N PRO A 147 7.87 -15.44 -14.07
CA PRO A 147 7.41 -16.68 -13.43
C PRO A 147 6.23 -16.54 -12.45
N PHE A 148 5.57 -15.39 -12.38
CA PHE A 148 4.45 -15.11 -11.48
C PHE A 148 3.06 -15.46 -12.06
N GLU A 149 2.97 -16.08 -13.23
CA GLU A 149 1.69 -16.44 -13.87
C GLU A 149 0.80 -17.35 -13.02
N SER A 150 1.39 -18.21 -12.19
CA SER A 150 0.65 -19.17 -11.37
C SER A 150 -0.11 -18.58 -10.18
N LEU A 151 0.12 -17.29 -9.85
CA LEU A 151 -0.54 -16.59 -8.73
C LEU A 151 -1.69 -15.67 -9.17
N ALA A 152 -2.04 -15.68 -10.45
CA ALA A 152 -2.97 -14.74 -11.08
C ALA A 152 -4.43 -14.84 -10.60
N GLU A 153 -4.82 -15.92 -9.93
CA GLU A 153 -6.24 -16.20 -9.65
C GLU A 153 -6.72 -15.75 -8.27
N ILE A 154 -5.86 -15.22 -7.39
CA ILE A 154 -6.23 -14.97 -6.00
C ILE A 154 -6.35 -13.47 -5.71
N GLY A 155 -7.60 -12.97 -5.82
CA GLY A 155 -8.00 -11.71 -5.19
C GLY A 155 -7.89 -10.46 -6.07
N VAL A 156 -8.23 -9.33 -5.45
CA VAL A 156 -8.15 -7.98 -6.04
C VAL A 156 -7.26 -7.11 -5.17
N GLN A 157 -6.24 -6.50 -5.76
CA GLN A 157 -5.45 -5.50 -5.06
C GLN A 157 -6.15 -4.14 -5.08
N HIS A 158 -6.37 -3.58 -3.89
CA HIS A 158 -7.01 -2.28 -3.73
C HIS A 158 -5.96 -1.18 -3.60
N VAL A 159 -6.00 -0.20 -4.49
CA VAL A 159 -5.14 0.99 -4.47
C VAL A 159 -5.98 2.18 -4.01
N PHE A 160 -5.64 2.74 -2.84
CA PHE A 160 -6.28 3.91 -2.29
C PHE A 160 -5.44 5.15 -2.56
N VAL A 161 -6.03 6.16 -3.19
CA VAL A 161 -5.41 7.46 -3.46
C VAL A 161 -6.19 8.53 -2.71
N ARG A 162 -5.47 9.31 -1.89
CA ARG A 162 -6.02 10.48 -1.21
C ARG A 162 -5.29 11.73 -1.70
N ALA A 163 -6.00 12.58 -2.41
CA ALA A 163 -5.46 13.82 -2.99
C ALA A 163 -6.11 15.06 -2.36
#